data_ee8d95e08eb5a22a997560c59c2c5a7d
#
_entry.id   ee8d95e08eb5a22a997560c59c2c5a7d
#
_cell.length_a   1.000
_cell.length_b   1.000
_cell.length_c   1.000
_cell.angle_alpha   90.00
_cell.angle_beta   90.00
_cell.angle_gamma   90.00
#
_symmetry.space_group_name_H-M   'P 1'
#
loop_
_entity.id
_entity.type
_entity.pdbx_description
1 polymer ?
#
loop_
_entity_poly.entity_id
_entity_poly.type
_entity_poly.pdbx_seq_one_letter_code
_entity_poly.pdbx_strand_id
1 'polypeptide(L)'
;TERANELQVSWTNPVGAISVEISYLLEGDKPENTAKKNIRIATEKVGSLLIVVSEPGTYIVTAVAVDNYGKRSEELTVTATPLREEEVVRTRFLERADILMTSLMNLCFGKSARDCWNTRYPLATGPYWDGDAVVWDQGAGLSGYVALRGASIGVSAYEKKYADLTDRMFNSINRFITTDNKRSAYAVYPQNGNERYYDDNVWIGLDMAELYEQTKENRFLEKAKMVWDYLMVGNTSSCGGGILWREIPAYSNKHTCSTAPAAVLGCKLYQITKEQKYLDKAKEFYAWLIQYMQDPSDRLFYDNITPSMTIGKSKYSYNSGQPMQAACLLYNITGEQQYLNEAQQIARSAYSKWFTLYDSKELGEKFYRINGDHVWFYSVLFRGFLELYKIDGRRDYVTAFEKSMLQAWMSECRNQTTNLLSNNYFIGKTNSSWQVLHEGAFVEMLARLAVLELEGK
;
A
#
# COMPACT_ATOMS: atom_id res chain seq x y z
N THR A 1 -18.08 3.20 -11.18
CA THR A 1 -18.46 3.83 -9.89
C THR A 1 -18.17 2.91 -8.72
N GLU A 2 -18.17 3.44 -7.50
CA GLU A 2 -17.95 2.68 -6.26
C GLU A 2 -19.23 1.94 -5.79
N ARG A 3 -20.34 2.15 -6.45
CA ARG A 3 -21.64 1.53 -6.12
C ARG A 3 -22.27 0.91 -7.34
N ALA A 4 -23.00 -0.15 -7.11
CA ALA A 4 -23.83 -0.76 -8.14
C ALA A 4 -24.86 0.25 -8.66
N ASN A 5 -25.23 0.09 -9.91
CA ASN A 5 -26.24 0.91 -10.56
C ASN A 5 -25.93 2.41 -10.61
N GLU A 6 -24.66 2.80 -10.58
CA GLU A 6 -24.21 4.18 -10.71
C GLU A 6 -23.33 4.38 -11.95
N LEU A 7 -23.53 5.51 -12.65
CA LEU A 7 -22.69 5.96 -13.75
C LEU A 7 -22.07 7.31 -13.38
N GLN A 8 -20.76 7.40 -13.41
CA GLN A 8 -20.03 8.66 -13.25
C GLN A 8 -19.78 9.26 -14.64
N VAL A 9 -20.42 10.39 -14.91
CA VAL A 9 -20.22 11.18 -16.14
C VAL A 9 -19.31 12.37 -15.81
N SER A 10 -18.23 12.52 -16.55
CA SER A 10 -17.31 13.66 -16.40
C SER A 10 -17.06 14.31 -17.74
N TRP A 11 -16.93 15.64 -17.78
CA TRP A 11 -16.69 16.39 -19.01
C TRP A 11 -15.79 17.58 -18.75
N THR A 12 -15.12 18.05 -19.82
CA THR A 12 -14.44 19.35 -19.82
C THR A 12 -15.45 20.42 -20.22
N ASN A 13 -15.57 21.46 -19.41
CA ASN A 13 -16.52 22.56 -19.69
C ASN A 13 -16.13 23.29 -20.97
N PRO A 14 -17.01 23.33 -21.99
CA PRO A 14 -16.74 24.09 -23.21
C PRO A 14 -16.67 25.59 -22.96
N VAL A 15 -15.81 26.26 -23.69
CA VAL A 15 -15.68 27.73 -23.61
C VAL A 15 -16.99 28.39 -24.05
N GLY A 16 -17.51 29.29 -23.18
CA GLY A 16 -18.74 30.02 -23.45
C GLY A 16 -20.05 29.31 -23.08
N ALA A 17 -19.99 28.06 -22.68
CA ALA A 17 -21.17 27.36 -22.17
C ALA A 17 -21.48 27.78 -20.72
N ILE A 18 -22.77 27.90 -20.39
CA ILE A 18 -23.27 28.18 -19.04
C ILE A 18 -23.89 26.97 -18.35
N SER A 19 -24.26 25.96 -19.15
CA SER A 19 -24.77 24.68 -18.65
C SER A 19 -24.45 23.53 -19.59
N VAL A 20 -24.49 22.32 -19.03
CA VAL A 20 -24.46 21.07 -19.79
C VAL A 20 -25.73 20.29 -19.46
N GLU A 21 -26.47 19.91 -20.52
CA GLU A 21 -27.60 19.00 -20.40
C GLU A 21 -27.10 17.57 -20.60
N ILE A 22 -27.33 16.72 -19.62
CA ILE A 22 -27.03 15.30 -19.67
C ILE A 22 -28.36 14.54 -19.79
N SER A 23 -28.50 13.74 -20.81
CA SER A 23 -29.60 12.81 -20.96
C SER A 23 -29.10 11.38 -20.98
N TYR A 24 -29.89 10.45 -20.47
CA TYR A 24 -29.52 9.04 -20.43
C TYR A 24 -30.75 8.15 -20.60
N LEU A 25 -30.56 7.04 -21.30
CA LEU A 25 -31.58 6.09 -21.66
C LEU A 25 -31.01 4.68 -21.65
N LEU A 26 -31.72 3.71 -21.12
CA LEU A 26 -31.34 2.30 -21.22
C LEU A 26 -31.39 1.89 -22.72
N GLU A 27 -30.37 1.21 -23.20
CA GLU A 27 -30.28 0.76 -24.60
C GLU A 27 -31.44 -0.21 -24.89
N GLY A 28 -32.16 0.08 -25.97
CA GLY A 28 -33.37 -0.67 -26.34
C GLY A 28 -34.68 -0.20 -25.70
N ASP A 29 -34.61 0.75 -24.78
CA ASP A 29 -35.81 1.35 -24.21
C ASP A 29 -36.41 2.44 -25.12
N LYS A 30 -37.65 2.85 -24.84
CA LYS A 30 -38.35 3.84 -25.65
C LYS A 30 -37.83 5.26 -25.42
N PRO A 31 -37.73 6.11 -26.46
CA PRO A 31 -37.22 7.47 -26.32
C PRO A 31 -37.94 8.35 -25.29
N GLU A 32 -39.22 8.09 -25.04
CA GLU A 32 -40.01 8.79 -24.03
C GLU A 32 -39.51 8.54 -22.57
N ASN A 33 -38.72 7.48 -22.34
CA ASN A 33 -38.14 7.14 -21.06
C ASN A 33 -36.79 7.84 -20.80
N THR A 34 -36.34 8.70 -21.72
CA THR A 34 -35.08 9.43 -21.59
C THR A 34 -35.11 10.35 -20.38
N ALA A 35 -34.27 10.06 -19.40
CA ALA A 35 -34.07 10.94 -18.27
C ALA A 35 -33.12 12.08 -18.60
N LYS A 36 -33.38 13.28 -18.07
CA LYS A 36 -32.57 14.49 -18.33
C LYS A 36 -32.16 15.20 -17.05
N LYS A 37 -30.93 15.71 -17.05
CA LYS A 37 -30.37 16.58 -16.02
C LYS A 37 -29.75 17.81 -16.68
N ASN A 38 -29.99 18.99 -16.16
CA ASN A 38 -29.33 20.22 -16.59
C ASN A 38 -28.38 20.67 -15.48
N ILE A 39 -27.10 20.72 -15.77
CA ILE A 39 -26.03 21.04 -14.83
C ILE A 39 -25.48 22.41 -15.18
N ARG A 40 -25.64 23.37 -14.27
CA ARG A 40 -25.05 24.71 -14.42
C ARG A 40 -23.53 24.59 -14.29
N ILE A 41 -22.82 25.17 -15.24
CA ILE A 41 -21.36 25.23 -15.21
C ILE A 41 -20.93 26.16 -14.10
N ALA A 42 -20.15 25.64 -13.17
CA ALA A 42 -19.41 26.42 -12.19
C ALA A 42 -18.05 26.89 -12.78
N THR A 43 -17.27 27.62 -12.01
CA THR A 43 -15.95 28.15 -12.42
C THR A 43 -14.88 27.07 -12.68
N GLU A 44 -15.18 25.83 -12.42
CA GLU A 44 -14.26 24.70 -12.56
C GLU A 44 -14.16 24.26 -14.04
N LYS A 45 -12.94 23.84 -14.44
CA LYS A 45 -12.69 23.36 -15.81
C LYS A 45 -13.38 22.06 -16.16
N VAL A 46 -13.70 21.25 -15.16
CA VAL A 46 -14.29 19.91 -15.32
C VAL A 46 -15.59 19.84 -14.56
N GLY A 47 -16.64 19.43 -15.26
CA GLY A 47 -17.92 19.09 -14.65
C GLY A 47 -18.03 17.59 -14.41
N SER A 48 -18.85 17.19 -13.44
CA SER A 48 -19.18 15.79 -13.21
C SER A 48 -20.61 15.63 -12.71
N LEU A 49 -21.20 14.47 -13.00
CA LEU A 49 -22.52 14.08 -12.54
C LEU A 49 -22.53 12.59 -12.20
N LEU A 50 -23.06 12.27 -11.03
CA LEU A 50 -23.37 10.91 -10.65
C LEU A 50 -24.84 10.60 -11.03
N ILE A 51 -25.04 9.56 -11.81
CA ILE A 51 -26.36 9.08 -12.24
C ILE A 51 -26.61 7.74 -11.53
N VAL A 52 -27.68 7.67 -10.77
CA VAL A 52 -28.17 6.41 -10.20
C VAL A 52 -29.26 5.87 -11.12
N VAL A 53 -29.10 4.62 -11.56
CA VAL A 53 -30.05 3.94 -12.48
C VAL A 53 -30.73 2.78 -11.74
N SER A 54 -31.95 2.46 -12.12
CA SER A 54 -32.76 1.44 -11.49
C SER A 54 -32.64 0.05 -12.13
N GLU A 55 -32.28 0.03 -13.41
CA GLU A 55 -32.26 -1.21 -14.21
C GLU A 55 -30.83 -1.56 -14.62
N PRO A 56 -30.47 -2.85 -14.58
CA PRO A 56 -29.20 -3.31 -15.12
C PRO A 56 -29.20 -3.23 -16.65
N GLY A 57 -28.08 -2.85 -17.23
CA GLY A 57 -27.93 -2.81 -18.69
C GLY A 57 -27.02 -1.68 -19.16
N THR A 58 -26.83 -1.58 -20.48
CA THR A 58 -26.07 -0.52 -21.09
C THR A 58 -26.93 0.72 -21.27
N TYR A 59 -26.40 1.86 -20.86
CA TYR A 59 -27.06 3.16 -21.01
C TYR A 59 -26.41 3.97 -22.12
N ILE A 60 -27.23 4.63 -22.91
CA ILE A 60 -26.81 5.66 -23.87
C ILE A 60 -26.86 7.00 -23.12
N VAL A 61 -25.72 7.63 -22.95
CA VAL A 61 -25.58 8.92 -22.27
C VAL A 61 -25.19 9.98 -23.28
N THR A 62 -25.99 11.04 -23.39
CA THR A 62 -25.79 12.14 -24.33
C THR A 62 -25.58 13.45 -23.57
N ALA A 63 -24.57 14.21 -23.98
CA ALA A 63 -24.25 15.52 -23.42
C ALA A 63 -24.41 16.61 -24.47
N VAL A 64 -25.01 17.75 -24.07
CA VAL A 64 -25.17 18.95 -24.92
C VAL A 64 -24.80 20.18 -24.08
N ALA A 65 -23.88 20.99 -24.58
CA ALA A 65 -23.54 22.26 -23.96
C ALA A 65 -24.49 23.36 -24.42
N VAL A 66 -24.86 24.29 -23.54
CA VAL A 66 -25.77 25.41 -23.83
C VAL A 66 -25.08 26.71 -23.42
N ASP A 67 -25.06 27.72 -24.33
CA ASP A 67 -24.51 29.03 -24.04
C ASP A 67 -25.55 29.99 -23.44
N ASN A 68 -25.12 31.21 -23.12
CA ASN A 68 -25.96 32.25 -22.52
C ASN A 68 -27.09 32.79 -23.45
N TYR A 69 -27.08 32.42 -24.73
CA TYR A 69 -28.13 32.76 -25.70
C TYR A 69 -29.08 31.58 -25.97
N GLY A 70 -28.88 30.46 -25.26
CA GLY A 70 -29.65 29.24 -25.44
C GLY A 70 -29.24 28.42 -26.69
N LYS A 71 -28.12 28.75 -27.33
CA LYS A 71 -27.58 27.97 -28.45
C LYS A 71 -26.98 26.67 -27.90
N ARG A 72 -27.32 25.57 -28.58
CA ARG A 72 -26.90 24.20 -28.20
C ARG A 72 -25.73 23.75 -29.07
N SER A 73 -24.80 23.03 -28.49
CA SER A 73 -23.74 22.32 -29.21
C SER A 73 -24.31 21.11 -29.98
N GLU A 74 -23.48 20.48 -30.78
CA GLU A 74 -23.72 19.11 -31.25
C GLU A 74 -23.81 18.16 -30.05
N GLU A 75 -24.56 17.07 -30.25
CA GLU A 75 -24.71 16.03 -29.22
C GLU A 75 -23.46 15.15 -29.18
N LEU A 76 -22.91 14.94 -27.97
CA LEU A 76 -21.88 13.98 -27.75
C LEU A 76 -22.49 12.78 -27.01
N THR A 77 -22.44 11.61 -27.66
CA THR A 77 -23.05 10.38 -27.11
C THR A 77 -21.99 9.34 -26.79
N VAL A 78 -22.13 8.72 -25.62
CA VAL A 78 -21.31 7.59 -25.17
C VAL A 78 -22.22 6.50 -24.60
N THR A 79 -21.76 5.27 -24.62
CA THR A 79 -22.42 4.17 -23.92
C THR A 79 -21.68 3.82 -22.63
N ALA A 80 -22.42 3.46 -21.59
CA ALA A 80 -21.86 3.05 -20.32
C ALA A 80 -22.75 2.00 -19.66
N THR A 81 -22.13 0.97 -19.11
CA THR A 81 -22.82 -0.07 -18.34
C THR A 81 -22.46 0.12 -16.87
N PRO A 82 -23.43 0.36 -15.96
CA PRO A 82 -23.17 0.40 -14.53
C PRO A 82 -22.70 -0.96 -14.05
N LEU A 83 -21.85 -0.98 -13.04
CA LEU A 83 -21.44 -2.21 -12.38
C LEU A 83 -22.64 -2.87 -11.73
N ARG A 84 -22.71 -4.19 -11.78
CA ARG A 84 -23.66 -4.97 -10.97
C ARG A 84 -23.16 -5.05 -9.54
N GLU A 85 -24.03 -5.38 -8.61
CA GLU A 85 -23.70 -5.41 -7.19
C GLU A 85 -22.53 -6.37 -6.88
N GLU A 86 -22.52 -7.55 -7.50
CA GLU A 86 -21.41 -8.50 -7.38
C GLU A 86 -20.08 -8.00 -7.99
N GLU A 87 -20.13 -7.16 -9.00
CA GLU A 87 -18.94 -6.58 -9.62
C GLU A 87 -18.36 -5.45 -8.77
N VAL A 88 -19.21 -4.65 -8.12
CA VAL A 88 -18.78 -3.63 -7.15
C VAL A 88 -18.09 -4.26 -5.95
N VAL A 89 -18.63 -5.36 -5.43
CA VAL A 89 -17.99 -6.13 -4.37
C VAL A 89 -16.63 -6.66 -4.80
N ARG A 90 -16.50 -7.15 -6.05
CA ARG A 90 -15.25 -7.72 -6.57
C ARG A 90 -14.16 -6.71 -6.88
N THR A 91 -14.49 -5.45 -7.10
CA THR A 91 -13.51 -4.45 -7.53
C THR A 91 -13.36 -3.28 -6.55
N ARG A 92 -14.13 -3.30 -5.47
CA ARG A 92 -14.22 -2.21 -4.50
C ARG A 92 -12.87 -1.74 -3.98
N PHE A 93 -12.04 -2.65 -3.47
CA PHE A 93 -10.72 -2.31 -2.95
C PHE A 93 -9.70 -2.08 -4.05
N LEU A 94 -9.75 -2.82 -5.14
CA LEU A 94 -8.86 -2.64 -6.29
C LEU A 94 -9.07 -1.27 -6.94
N GLU A 95 -10.32 -0.87 -7.15
CA GLU A 95 -10.66 0.44 -7.71
C GLU A 95 -10.17 1.58 -6.80
N ARG A 96 -10.38 1.46 -5.49
CA ARG A 96 -9.91 2.46 -4.52
C ARG A 96 -8.38 2.56 -4.47
N ALA A 97 -7.69 1.44 -4.53
CA ALA A 97 -6.24 1.41 -4.61
C ALA A 97 -5.74 2.06 -5.92
N ASP A 98 -6.43 1.81 -7.04
CA ASP A 98 -6.14 2.42 -8.33
C ASP A 98 -6.34 3.95 -8.31
N ILE A 99 -7.46 4.41 -7.79
CA ILE A 99 -7.76 5.85 -7.67
C ILE A 99 -6.68 6.54 -6.81
N LEU A 100 -6.36 5.97 -5.66
CA LEU A 100 -5.37 6.54 -4.75
C LEU A 100 -3.96 6.56 -5.38
N MET A 101 -3.51 5.43 -5.96
CA MET A 101 -2.21 5.35 -6.62
C MET A 101 -2.13 6.31 -7.81
N THR A 102 -3.18 6.40 -8.62
CA THR A 102 -3.22 7.33 -9.76
C THR A 102 -3.10 8.78 -9.30
N SER A 103 -3.83 9.16 -8.26
CA SER A 103 -3.74 10.48 -7.66
C SER A 103 -2.34 10.76 -7.10
N LEU A 104 -1.79 9.82 -6.34
CA LEU A 104 -0.47 9.94 -5.76
C LEU A 104 0.63 10.09 -6.82
N MET A 105 0.58 9.28 -7.88
CA MET A 105 1.50 9.40 -9.01
C MET A 105 1.38 10.76 -9.72
N ASN A 106 0.16 11.19 -9.99
CA ASN A 106 -0.09 12.46 -10.65
C ASN A 106 0.36 13.67 -9.81
N LEU A 107 0.31 13.58 -8.49
CA LEU A 107 0.64 14.68 -7.59
C LEU A 107 2.10 14.67 -7.13
N CYS A 108 2.70 13.48 -6.93
CA CYS A 108 4.00 13.35 -6.26
C CYS A 108 5.10 12.65 -7.08
N PHE A 109 4.79 11.85 -8.11
CA PHE A 109 5.81 11.10 -8.85
C PHE A 109 6.31 11.86 -10.08
N GLY A 110 7.64 11.79 -10.32
CA GLY A 110 8.26 12.42 -11.50
C GLY A 110 8.15 13.94 -11.51
N LYS A 111 8.18 14.59 -10.35
CA LYS A 111 8.10 16.05 -10.21
C LYS A 111 9.46 16.72 -10.24
N SER A 112 10.54 15.96 -10.19
CA SER A 112 11.92 16.39 -10.39
C SER A 112 12.56 15.72 -11.60
N ALA A 113 13.74 16.16 -12.01
CA ALA A 113 14.52 15.53 -13.09
C ALA A 113 14.94 14.08 -12.77
N ARG A 114 14.84 13.65 -11.52
CA ARG A 114 15.20 12.30 -11.08
C ARG A 114 14.14 11.24 -11.33
N ASP A 115 12.93 11.63 -11.69
CA ASP A 115 11.79 10.72 -11.97
C ASP A 115 11.55 9.72 -10.81
N CYS A 116 11.39 10.28 -9.61
CA CYS A 116 11.12 9.55 -8.38
C CYS A 116 10.01 10.23 -7.57
N TRP A 117 9.67 9.71 -6.39
CA TRP A 117 8.67 10.30 -5.52
C TRP A 117 9.19 11.60 -4.87
N ASN A 118 8.36 12.66 -4.88
CA ASN A 118 8.50 13.76 -3.94
C ASN A 118 8.01 13.31 -2.56
N THR A 119 8.52 13.92 -1.50
CA THR A 119 8.17 13.53 -0.11
C THR A 119 6.67 13.62 0.17
N ARG A 120 5.96 14.60 -0.42
CA ARG A 120 4.57 14.90 -0.07
C ARG A 120 3.84 15.72 -1.12
N TYR A 121 2.52 15.82 -0.97
CA TYR A 121 1.68 16.82 -1.61
C TYR A 121 1.06 17.76 -0.53
N PRO A 122 0.97 19.11 -0.70
CA PRO A 122 1.63 19.89 -1.76
C PRO A 122 3.14 19.66 -1.80
N LEU A 123 3.73 19.76 -3.00
CA LEU A 123 5.13 19.37 -3.24
C LEU A 123 6.08 20.02 -2.23
N ALA A 124 6.94 19.21 -1.64
CA ALA A 124 8.05 19.72 -0.87
C ALA A 124 9.05 20.40 -1.80
N THR A 125 9.64 21.50 -1.33
CA THR A 125 10.72 22.21 -1.98
C THR A 125 11.85 22.36 -0.99
N GLY A 126 13.10 22.38 -1.44
CA GLY A 126 14.22 22.56 -0.53
C GLY A 126 15.56 22.49 -1.23
N PRO A 127 16.64 22.90 -0.55
CA PRO A 127 17.99 22.92 -1.11
C PRO A 127 18.53 21.52 -1.39
N TYR A 128 17.97 20.49 -0.79
CA TYR A 128 18.37 19.10 -0.98
C TYR A 128 17.33 18.38 -1.82
N TRP A 129 17.78 17.85 -2.97
CA TRP A 129 16.98 16.93 -3.82
C TRP A 129 15.64 17.47 -4.31
N ASP A 130 15.43 18.78 -4.34
CA ASP A 130 14.21 19.45 -4.81
C ASP A 130 12.92 18.89 -4.20
N GLY A 131 13.00 18.46 -2.94
CA GLY A 131 11.89 17.86 -2.21
C GLY A 131 11.65 16.39 -2.51
N ASP A 132 12.53 15.73 -3.28
CA ASP A 132 12.45 14.28 -3.47
C ASP A 132 12.58 13.54 -2.15
N ALA A 133 11.83 12.46 -2.03
CA ALA A 133 11.74 11.65 -0.83
C ALA A 133 13.03 10.85 -0.58
N VAL A 134 13.33 10.61 0.68
CA VAL A 134 14.37 9.65 1.09
C VAL A 134 13.98 8.23 0.70
N VAL A 135 14.95 7.32 0.70
CA VAL A 135 14.77 5.94 0.24
C VAL A 135 13.67 5.18 0.98
N TRP A 136 13.41 5.46 2.25
CA TRP A 136 12.30 4.86 3.00
C TRP A 136 10.94 5.22 2.39
N ASP A 137 10.68 6.49 2.12
CA ASP A 137 9.42 6.95 1.49
C ASP A 137 9.32 6.44 0.05
N GLN A 138 10.46 6.38 -0.69
CA GLN A 138 10.50 5.76 -2.02
C GLN A 138 10.09 4.29 -1.95
N GLY A 139 10.58 3.56 -0.94
CA GLY A 139 10.22 2.17 -0.67
C GLY A 139 8.74 2.00 -0.34
N ALA A 140 8.15 2.90 0.44
CA ALA A 140 6.71 2.84 0.75
C ALA A 140 5.84 3.04 -0.51
N GLY A 141 6.21 3.99 -1.38
CA GLY A 141 5.55 4.16 -2.67
C GLY A 141 5.72 2.93 -3.58
N LEU A 142 6.89 2.31 -3.55
CA LEU A 142 7.16 1.06 -4.27
C LEU A 142 6.32 -0.10 -3.71
N SER A 143 6.25 -0.29 -2.40
CA SER A 143 5.45 -1.36 -1.76
C SER A 143 3.97 -1.25 -2.12
N GLY A 144 3.42 -0.02 -2.11
CA GLY A 144 2.06 0.24 -2.59
C GLY A 144 1.87 -0.17 -4.04
N TYR A 145 2.81 0.21 -4.92
CA TYR A 145 2.79 -0.18 -6.33
C TYR A 145 2.89 -1.71 -6.51
N VAL A 146 3.81 -2.37 -5.83
CA VAL A 146 4.03 -3.82 -5.95
C VAL A 146 2.79 -4.62 -5.52
N ALA A 147 2.17 -4.22 -4.40
CA ALA A 147 0.93 -4.83 -3.95
C ALA A 147 -0.21 -4.63 -4.96
N LEU A 148 -0.36 -3.41 -5.49
CA LEU A 148 -1.41 -3.09 -6.46
C LEU A 148 -1.18 -3.78 -7.81
N ARG A 149 0.08 -3.88 -8.26
CA ARG A 149 0.43 -4.68 -9.43
C ARG A 149 0.02 -6.14 -9.24
N GLY A 150 0.33 -6.73 -8.09
CA GLY A 150 -0.07 -8.10 -7.76
C GLY A 150 -1.59 -8.28 -7.77
N ALA A 151 -2.34 -7.36 -7.16
CA ALA A 151 -3.80 -7.39 -7.13
C ALA A 151 -4.44 -7.18 -8.52
N SER A 152 -3.73 -6.56 -9.46
CA SER A 152 -4.23 -6.30 -10.81
C SER A 152 -4.10 -7.50 -11.77
N ILE A 153 -3.31 -8.52 -11.41
CA ILE A 153 -3.10 -9.71 -12.27
C ILE A 153 -4.43 -10.41 -12.52
N GLY A 154 -4.73 -10.66 -13.78
CA GLY A 154 -5.99 -11.28 -14.21
C GLY A 154 -7.20 -10.31 -14.27
N VAL A 155 -7.02 -9.04 -13.90
CA VAL A 155 -8.07 -8.02 -14.01
C VAL A 155 -7.75 -7.08 -15.18
N SER A 156 -8.33 -7.36 -16.35
CA SER A 156 -7.94 -6.77 -17.64
C SER A 156 -7.87 -5.24 -17.66
N ALA A 157 -8.73 -4.55 -16.89
CA ALA A 157 -8.75 -3.09 -16.82
C ALA A 157 -7.49 -2.50 -16.18
N TYR A 158 -6.85 -3.24 -15.27
CA TYR A 158 -5.74 -2.76 -14.44
C TYR A 158 -4.41 -3.45 -14.75
N GLU A 159 -4.43 -4.71 -15.19
CA GLU A 159 -3.23 -5.53 -15.37
C GLU A 159 -2.20 -4.85 -16.29
N LYS A 160 -2.63 -4.43 -17.48
CA LYS A 160 -1.75 -3.73 -18.42
C LYS A 160 -1.22 -2.42 -17.85
N LYS A 161 -2.07 -1.62 -17.21
CA LYS A 161 -1.69 -0.33 -16.61
C LYS A 161 -0.52 -0.48 -15.64
N TYR A 162 -0.60 -1.46 -14.73
CA TYR A 162 0.44 -1.65 -13.71
C TYR A 162 1.64 -2.45 -14.23
N ALA A 163 1.46 -3.32 -15.22
CA ALA A 163 2.58 -3.95 -15.91
C ALA A 163 3.45 -2.94 -16.65
N ASP A 164 2.86 -2.00 -17.37
CA ASP A 164 3.55 -0.95 -18.13
C ASP A 164 4.37 0.01 -17.22
N LEU A 165 4.01 0.13 -15.95
CA LEU A 165 4.72 0.97 -14.98
C LEU A 165 5.94 0.28 -14.33
N THR A 166 6.10 -1.04 -14.51
CA THR A 166 7.10 -1.83 -13.80
C THR A 166 8.52 -1.30 -13.99
N ASP A 167 8.91 -1.02 -15.21
CA ASP A 167 10.26 -0.52 -15.50
C ASP A 167 10.52 0.87 -14.91
N ARG A 168 9.52 1.73 -14.95
CA ARG A 168 9.64 3.08 -14.39
C ARG A 168 9.82 3.04 -12.88
N MET A 169 9.04 2.22 -12.15
CA MET A 169 9.17 2.05 -10.71
C MET A 169 10.51 1.40 -10.33
N PHE A 170 10.91 0.37 -11.05
CA PHE A 170 12.20 -0.30 -10.86
C PHE A 170 13.38 0.66 -11.09
N ASN A 171 13.35 1.43 -12.17
CA ASN A 171 14.41 2.39 -12.48
C ASN A 171 14.44 3.53 -11.45
N SER A 172 13.28 3.98 -10.96
CA SER A 172 13.19 5.01 -9.92
C SER A 172 13.93 4.59 -8.66
N ILE A 173 13.59 3.44 -8.08
CA ILE A 173 14.22 2.98 -6.84
C ILE A 173 15.70 2.63 -7.04
N ASN A 174 16.10 2.09 -8.19
CA ASN A 174 17.49 1.74 -8.47
C ASN A 174 18.43 2.96 -8.57
N ARG A 175 17.92 4.18 -8.73
CA ARG A 175 18.72 5.41 -8.62
C ARG A 175 19.34 5.59 -7.24
N PHE A 176 18.76 5.01 -6.21
CA PHE A 176 19.23 5.07 -4.84
C PHE A 176 20.34 4.06 -4.52
N ILE A 177 20.69 3.18 -5.46
CA ILE A 177 21.80 2.25 -5.29
C ILE A 177 23.12 3.01 -5.31
N THR A 178 23.91 2.79 -4.26
CA THR A 178 25.29 3.25 -4.15
C THR A 178 26.21 2.06 -3.93
N THR A 179 27.47 2.20 -4.33
CA THR A 179 28.46 1.13 -4.17
C THR A 179 29.67 1.68 -3.40
N ASP A 180 29.78 1.27 -2.15
CA ASP A 180 30.90 1.61 -1.27
C ASP A 180 31.62 0.33 -0.84
N ASN A 181 32.96 0.36 -0.85
CA ASN A 181 33.78 -0.80 -0.47
C ASN A 181 33.39 -2.11 -1.21
N LYS A 182 33.07 -2.01 -2.50
CA LYS A 182 32.61 -3.10 -3.38
C LYS A 182 31.26 -3.72 -2.97
N ARG A 183 30.46 -3.04 -2.16
CA ARG A 183 29.12 -3.46 -1.75
C ARG A 183 28.07 -2.49 -2.24
N SER A 184 27.07 -3.00 -2.90
CA SER A 184 25.92 -2.21 -3.38
C SER A 184 24.76 -2.32 -2.40
N ALA A 185 24.14 -1.18 -2.10
CA ALA A 185 22.97 -1.07 -1.28
C ALA A 185 22.20 0.21 -1.60
N TYR A 186 20.97 0.31 -1.18
CA TYR A 186 20.18 1.54 -1.28
C TYR A 186 20.59 2.51 -0.18
N ALA A 187 20.96 3.75 -0.57
CA ALA A 187 21.32 4.83 0.33
C ALA A 187 20.12 5.76 0.57
N VAL A 188 20.15 6.54 1.65
CA VAL A 188 19.10 7.53 1.97
C VAL A 188 18.82 8.44 0.78
N TYR A 189 19.87 8.88 0.09
CA TYR A 189 19.83 9.60 -1.19
C TYR A 189 20.78 8.97 -2.20
N PRO A 190 20.56 9.14 -3.51
CA PRO A 190 21.36 8.51 -4.57
C PRO A 190 22.75 9.16 -4.74
N GLN A 191 23.55 9.11 -3.70
CA GLN A 191 24.89 9.67 -3.64
C GLN A 191 25.82 8.73 -2.87
N ASN A 192 26.94 8.35 -3.47
CA ASN A 192 27.95 7.55 -2.79
C ASN A 192 28.47 8.26 -1.53
N GLY A 193 28.72 7.48 -0.48
CA GLY A 193 29.08 7.99 0.85
C GLY A 193 27.91 8.50 1.67
N ASN A 194 26.69 8.44 1.15
CA ASN A 194 25.48 8.73 1.92
C ASN A 194 25.15 7.58 2.89
N GLU A 195 24.40 7.89 3.94
CA GLU A 195 23.98 6.88 4.91
C GLU A 195 23.14 5.77 4.27
N ARG A 196 23.39 4.54 4.72
CA ARG A 196 22.62 3.36 4.34
C ARG A 196 22.10 2.66 5.58
N TYR A 197 20.82 2.36 5.56
CA TYR A 197 20.11 1.69 6.65
C TYR A 197 19.75 0.27 6.24
N TYR A 198 19.92 -0.69 7.15
CA TYR A 198 19.62 -2.09 6.87
C TYR A 198 18.12 -2.35 6.77
N ASP A 199 17.30 -1.65 7.57
CA ASP A 199 15.85 -1.74 7.51
C ASP A 199 15.29 -1.12 6.22
N ASP A 200 15.75 0.07 5.78
CA ASP A 200 15.35 0.65 4.50
C ASP A 200 15.60 -0.31 3.34
N ASN A 201 16.74 -0.99 3.37
CA ASN A 201 17.12 -1.94 2.33
C ASN A 201 16.25 -3.20 2.35
N VAL A 202 15.97 -3.77 3.52
CA VAL A 202 15.21 -5.03 3.58
C VAL A 202 13.77 -4.87 3.08
N TRP A 203 13.14 -3.72 3.29
CA TRP A 203 11.81 -3.45 2.76
C TRP A 203 11.81 -3.50 1.23
N ILE A 204 12.79 -2.86 0.58
CA ILE A 204 12.96 -2.92 -0.87
C ILE A 204 13.29 -4.36 -1.32
N GLY A 205 14.10 -5.09 -0.57
CA GLY A 205 14.40 -6.50 -0.85
C GLY A 205 13.16 -7.38 -0.86
N LEU A 206 12.21 -7.15 0.04
CA LEU A 206 10.91 -7.84 0.08
C LEU A 206 10.06 -7.51 -1.15
N ASP A 207 10.00 -6.23 -1.55
CA ASP A 207 9.30 -5.81 -2.75
C ASP A 207 9.91 -6.42 -4.02
N MET A 208 11.24 -6.51 -4.10
CA MET A 208 11.93 -7.18 -5.21
C MET A 208 11.63 -8.67 -5.27
N ALA A 209 11.58 -9.36 -4.12
CA ALA A 209 11.18 -10.76 -4.06
C ALA A 209 9.72 -10.95 -4.54
N GLU A 210 8.80 -10.06 -4.11
CA GLU A 210 7.41 -10.10 -4.54
C GLU A 210 7.26 -9.80 -6.05
N LEU A 211 7.99 -8.83 -6.60
CA LEU A 211 8.04 -8.57 -8.05
C LEU A 211 8.55 -9.79 -8.83
N TYR A 212 9.58 -10.50 -8.32
CA TYR A 212 10.01 -11.75 -8.93
C TYR A 212 8.92 -12.82 -8.90
N GLU A 213 8.20 -12.95 -7.79
CA GLU A 213 7.08 -13.89 -7.67
C GLU A 213 5.98 -13.59 -8.71
N GLN A 214 5.73 -12.32 -9.00
CA GLN A 214 4.72 -11.86 -9.96
C GLN A 214 5.17 -11.99 -11.43
N THR A 215 6.46 -11.73 -11.74
CA THR A 215 6.94 -11.57 -13.12
C THR A 215 7.83 -12.69 -13.61
N LYS A 216 8.52 -13.38 -12.70
CA LYS A 216 9.62 -14.34 -12.96
C LYS A 216 10.85 -13.73 -13.63
N GLU A 217 10.99 -12.41 -13.64
CA GLU A 217 12.14 -11.73 -14.23
C GLU A 217 13.34 -11.72 -13.26
N ASN A 218 14.45 -12.31 -13.66
CA ASN A 218 15.64 -12.49 -12.82
C ASN A 218 16.20 -11.17 -12.25
N ARG A 219 16.04 -10.04 -12.93
CA ARG A 219 16.51 -8.74 -12.44
C ARG A 219 15.99 -8.37 -11.04
N PHE A 220 14.77 -8.79 -10.71
CA PHE A 220 14.20 -8.56 -9.37
C PHE A 220 14.81 -9.50 -8.34
N LEU A 221 15.00 -10.77 -8.68
CA LEU A 221 15.66 -11.73 -7.80
C LEU A 221 17.11 -11.32 -7.50
N GLU A 222 17.84 -10.81 -8.50
CA GLU A 222 19.20 -10.29 -8.31
C GLU A 222 19.22 -9.13 -7.32
N LYS A 223 18.23 -8.22 -7.36
CA LYS A 223 18.12 -7.13 -6.39
C LYS A 223 17.76 -7.61 -4.99
N ALA A 224 16.86 -8.57 -4.86
CA ALA A 224 16.54 -9.19 -3.57
C ALA A 224 17.78 -9.87 -2.96
N LYS A 225 18.59 -10.58 -3.79
CA LYS A 225 19.86 -11.18 -3.35
C LYS A 225 20.92 -10.12 -3.02
N MET A 226 21.03 -9.04 -3.78
CA MET A 226 21.91 -7.91 -3.47
C MET A 226 21.60 -7.32 -2.08
N VAL A 227 20.32 -7.13 -1.77
CA VAL A 227 19.88 -6.68 -0.45
C VAL A 227 20.23 -7.72 0.62
N TRP A 228 19.97 -8.99 0.36
CA TRP A 228 20.34 -10.05 1.30
C TRP A 228 21.84 -10.05 1.64
N ASP A 229 22.70 -9.95 0.65
CA ASP A 229 24.16 -9.91 0.85
C ASP A 229 24.57 -8.70 1.65
N TYR A 230 23.92 -7.55 1.45
CA TYR A 230 24.11 -6.35 2.27
C TYR A 230 23.69 -6.58 3.72
N LEU A 231 22.51 -7.18 3.98
CA LEU A 231 22.03 -7.49 5.32
C LEU A 231 22.99 -8.39 6.09
N MET A 232 23.66 -9.34 5.42
CA MET A 232 24.63 -10.23 6.06
C MET A 232 25.85 -9.48 6.59
N VAL A 233 26.17 -8.31 6.07
CA VAL A 233 27.22 -7.44 6.65
C VAL A 233 26.77 -6.87 8.01
N GLY A 234 25.51 -6.51 8.16
CA GLY A 234 24.91 -6.04 9.41
C GLY A 234 24.69 -7.15 10.45
N ASN A 235 24.76 -8.42 10.04
CA ASN A 235 24.64 -9.56 10.94
C ASN A 235 25.98 -9.84 11.63
N THR A 236 26.25 -9.13 12.70
CA THR A 236 27.46 -9.27 13.51
C THR A 236 27.15 -10.03 14.83
N SER A 237 28.18 -10.51 15.51
CA SER A 237 28.05 -11.24 16.78
C SER A 237 27.67 -10.37 18.00
N SER A 238 27.66 -9.04 17.86
CA SER A 238 27.21 -8.16 18.95
C SER A 238 25.76 -8.45 19.31
N CYS A 239 25.39 -8.26 20.56
CA CYS A 239 24.05 -8.55 21.09
C CYS A 239 23.56 -10.00 20.86
N GLY A 240 24.48 -10.96 20.73
CA GLY A 240 24.13 -12.35 20.46
C GLY A 240 23.67 -12.64 19.02
N GLY A 241 23.80 -11.70 18.10
CA GLY A 241 23.35 -11.81 16.70
C GLY A 241 22.44 -10.68 16.26
N GLY A 242 21.53 -10.98 15.30
CA GLY A 242 20.63 -9.99 14.71
C GLY A 242 21.33 -9.02 13.76
N ILE A 243 20.58 -8.06 13.22
CA ILE A 243 21.06 -7.11 12.21
C ILE A 243 21.12 -5.70 12.79
N LEU A 244 22.17 -4.96 12.49
CA LEU A 244 22.33 -3.54 12.79
C LEU A 244 21.21 -2.72 12.15
N TRP A 245 20.94 -1.52 12.69
CA TRP A 245 20.00 -0.61 12.07
C TRP A 245 20.61 0.13 10.88
N ARG A 246 21.84 0.66 11.05
CA ARG A 246 22.50 1.46 10.02
C ARG A 246 23.98 1.11 9.87
N GLU A 247 24.51 1.39 8.67
CA GLU A 247 25.90 1.12 8.32
C GLU A 247 26.80 2.32 8.65
N ILE A 248 27.14 2.47 9.93
CA ILE A 248 28.22 3.37 10.36
C ILE A 248 29.09 2.66 11.40
N PRO A 249 30.43 2.87 11.37
CA PRO A 249 31.38 2.12 12.21
C PRO A 249 31.10 2.20 13.71
N ALA A 250 30.59 3.33 14.19
CA ALA A 250 30.30 3.56 15.61
C ALA A 250 28.94 3.01 16.05
N TYR A 251 28.09 2.52 15.13
CA TYR A 251 26.75 2.05 15.45
C TYR A 251 26.74 0.53 15.59
N SER A 252 26.30 0.04 16.72
CA SER A 252 26.37 -1.39 17.06
C SER A 252 25.07 -1.97 17.65
N ASN A 253 24.00 -1.15 17.77
CA ASN A 253 22.70 -1.62 18.23
C ASN A 253 22.02 -2.50 17.17
N LYS A 254 21.38 -3.55 17.65
CA LYS A 254 20.55 -4.43 16.82
C LYS A 254 19.08 -4.03 16.93
N HIS A 255 18.37 -4.09 15.80
CA HIS A 255 16.99 -3.66 15.75
C HIS A 255 16.06 -4.76 15.24
N THR A 256 14.86 -4.79 15.82
CA THR A 256 13.78 -5.68 15.37
C THR A 256 13.37 -5.35 13.92
N CYS A 257 13.28 -4.05 13.56
CA CYS A 257 12.91 -3.60 12.23
C CYS A 257 13.89 -4.00 11.12
N SER A 258 15.15 -4.31 11.45
CA SER A 258 16.12 -4.85 10.47
C SER A 258 16.11 -6.38 10.46
N THR A 259 16.00 -7.00 11.65
CA THR A 259 16.18 -8.47 11.80
C THR A 259 14.93 -9.25 11.42
N ALA A 260 13.74 -8.79 11.83
CA ALA A 260 12.50 -9.52 11.56
C ALA A 260 12.15 -9.57 10.06
N PRO A 261 12.18 -8.45 9.29
CA PRO A 261 11.97 -8.54 7.85
C PRO A 261 13.08 -9.29 7.11
N ALA A 262 14.31 -9.36 7.66
CA ALA A 262 15.35 -10.22 7.09
C ALA A 262 15.01 -11.71 7.26
N ALA A 263 14.38 -12.12 8.37
CA ALA A 263 13.87 -13.48 8.50
C ALA A 263 12.78 -13.77 7.44
N VAL A 264 11.87 -12.82 7.19
CA VAL A 264 10.86 -12.93 6.12
C VAL A 264 11.51 -13.05 4.75
N LEU A 265 12.49 -12.17 4.44
CA LEU A 265 13.21 -12.21 3.16
C LEU A 265 13.95 -13.53 2.98
N GLY A 266 14.58 -14.05 4.04
CA GLY A 266 15.23 -15.38 4.00
C GLY A 266 14.25 -16.50 3.66
N CYS A 267 13.06 -16.52 4.28
CA CYS A 267 12.00 -17.47 3.94
C CYS A 267 11.57 -17.35 2.47
N LYS A 268 11.33 -16.13 1.97
CA LYS A 268 10.96 -15.88 0.57
C LYS A 268 12.06 -16.33 -0.41
N LEU A 269 13.31 -15.96 -0.15
CA LEU A 269 14.44 -16.39 -0.98
C LEU A 269 14.60 -17.92 -0.99
N TYR A 270 14.40 -18.60 0.16
CA TYR A 270 14.37 -20.06 0.20
C TYR A 270 13.22 -20.63 -0.66
N GLN A 271 12.02 -20.08 -0.53
CA GLN A 271 10.88 -20.52 -1.33
C GLN A 271 11.11 -20.37 -2.83
N ILE A 272 11.80 -19.30 -3.25
CA ILE A 272 12.14 -19.03 -4.64
C ILE A 272 13.28 -19.92 -5.14
N THR A 273 14.39 -19.99 -4.39
CA THR A 273 15.66 -20.57 -4.89
C THR A 273 15.92 -22.00 -4.43
N LYS A 274 15.27 -22.42 -3.34
CA LYS A 274 15.52 -23.67 -2.61
C LYS A 274 16.94 -23.79 -2.00
N GLU A 275 17.68 -22.68 -1.94
CA GLU A 275 19.01 -22.65 -1.32
C GLU A 275 18.90 -22.66 0.21
N GLN A 276 19.35 -23.74 0.86
CA GLN A 276 19.20 -23.99 2.30
C GLN A 276 19.74 -22.86 3.19
N LYS A 277 20.81 -22.19 2.76
CA LYS A 277 21.42 -21.08 3.50
C LYS A 277 20.45 -19.96 3.90
N TYR A 278 19.42 -19.70 3.07
CA TYR A 278 18.41 -18.68 3.35
C TYR A 278 17.48 -19.11 4.49
N LEU A 279 17.05 -20.37 4.48
CA LEU A 279 16.19 -20.92 5.53
C LEU A 279 16.93 -21.03 6.86
N ASP A 280 18.18 -21.51 6.84
CA ASP A 280 18.98 -21.64 8.06
C ASP A 280 19.16 -20.27 8.74
N LYS A 281 19.46 -19.24 7.95
CA LYS A 281 19.63 -17.89 8.47
C LYS A 281 18.29 -17.27 8.92
N ALA A 282 17.20 -17.53 8.22
CA ALA A 282 15.86 -17.09 8.63
C ALA A 282 15.47 -17.69 10.01
N LYS A 283 15.74 -18.98 10.23
CA LYS A 283 15.56 -19.63 11.54
C LYS A 283 16.43 -19.00 12.64
N GLU A 284 17.70 -18.71 12.31
CA GLU A 284 18.63 -18.04 13.24
C GLU A 284 18.10 -16.66 13.65
N PHE A 285 17.68 -15.83 12.69
CA PHE A 285 17.10 -14.51 12.97
C PHE A 285 15.82 -14.61 13.79
N TYR A 286 14.94 -15.56 13.46
CA TYR A 286 13.72 -15.75 14.22
C TYR A 286 13.99 -16.18 15.65
N ALA A 287 14.93 -17.13 15.86
CA ALA A 287 15.33 -17.55 17.21
C ALA A 287 15.92 -16.40 18.03
N TRP A 288 16.75 -15.56 17.41
CA TRP A 288 17.31 -14.37 18.04
C TRP A 288 16.20 -13.39 18.47
N LEU A 289 15.19 -13.15 17.62
CA LEU A 289 14.04 -12.29 17.94
C LEU A 289 13.28 -12.79 19.15
N ILE A 290 12.98 -14.08 19.20
CA ILE A 290 12.28 -14.70 20.35
C ILE A 290 13.11 -14.59 21.63
N GLN A 291 14.41 -14.84 21.55
CA GLN A 291 15.29 -14.88 22.71
C GLN A 291 15.55 -13.49 23.31
N TYR A 292 15.75 -12.46 22.49
CA TYR A 292 16.25 -11.16 22.94
C TYR A 292 15.23 -10.02 22.82
N MET A 293 14.32 -10.11 21.86
CA MET A 293 13.45 -8.98 21.52
C MET A 293 11.98 -9.19 21.88
N GLN A 294 11.55 -10.42 22.15
CA GLN A 294 10.16 -10.67 22.52
C GLN A 294 9.93 -10.38 24.01
N ASP A 295 8.88 -9.61 24.31
CA ASP A 295 8.40 -9.44 25.68
C ASP A 295 7.61 -10.69 26.12
N PRO A 296 8.06 -11.43 27.14
CA PRO A 296 7.36 -12.65 27.56
C PRO A 296 5.97 -12.38 28.16
N SER A 297 5.68 -11.13 28.58
CA SER A 297 4.41 -10.78 29.20
C SER A 297 3.26 -10.65 28.21
N ASP A 298 3.53 -10.19 26.99
CA ASP A 298 2.51 -9.95 25.96
C ASP A 298 2.87 -10.49 24.56
N ARG A 299 4.04 -11.11 24.43
CA ARG A 299 4.53 -11.69 23.16
C ARG A 299 4.79 -10.69 22.04
N LEU A 300 4.73 -9.39 22.31
CA LEU A 300 5.09 -8.35 21.36
C LEU A 300 6.59 -8.05 21.42
N PHE A 301 7.10 -7.38 20.38
CA PHE A 301 8.55 -7.21 20.24
C PHE A 301 8.99 -5.79 20.60
N TYR A 302 10.08 -5.72 21.33
CA TYR A 302 10.81 -4.49 21.63
C TYR A 302 11.52 -3.94 20.39
N ASP A 303 11.92 -2.68 20.45
CA ASP A 303 12.49 -1.98 19.31
C ASP A 303 13.95 -2.38 19.03
N ASN A 304 14.83 -2.26 20.04
CA ASN A 304 16.26 -2.45 19.84
C ASN A 304 16.96 -2.98 21.11
N ILE A 305 18.20 -3.44 20.91
CA ILE A 305 19.11 -3.86 21.99
C ILE A 305 20.51 -3.30 21.70
N THR A 306 21.16 -2.78 22.76
CA THR A 306 22.52 -2.26 22.70
C THR A 306 23.57 -3.35 22.97
N PRO A 307 24.87 -3.15 22.65
CA PRO A 307 25.94 -4.09 23.01
C PRO A 307 26.08 -4.36 24.50
N SER A 308 25.63 -3.44 25.36
CA SER A 308 25.55 -3.65 26.80
C SER A 308 24.31 -4.46 27.23
N MET A 309 23.61 -5.06 26.30
CA MET A 309 22.36 -5.81 26.50
C MET A 309 21.22 -4.99 27.11
N THR A 310 21.24 -3.68 26.92
CA THR A 310 20.13 -2.79 27.31
C THR A 310 19.07 -2.78 26.24
N ILE A 311 17.83 -3.11 26.61
CA ILE A 311 16.70 -3.22 25.68
C ILE A 311 15.93 -1.90 25.61
N GLY A 312 15.75 -1.37 24.41
CA GLY A 312 14.83 -0.28 24.10
C GLY A 312 13.40 -0.81 24.01
N LYS A 313 12.60 -0.61 25.06
CA LYS A 313 11.31 -1.29 25.29
C LYS A 313 10.13 -0.70 24.53
N SER A 314 10.32 0.25 23.63
CA SER A 314 9.26 0.72 22.74
C SER A 314 8.72 -0.44 21.89
N LYS A 315 7.42 -0.44 21.66
CA LYS A 315 6.75 -1.47 20.85
C LYS A 315 5.95 -0.80 19.74
N TYR A 316 6.32 -1.09 18.52
CA TYR A 316 5.66 -0.61 17.31
C TYR A 316 4.99 -1.79 16.60
N SER A 317 3.87 -1.50 15.91
CA SER A 317 3.05 -2.55 15.29
C SER A 317 3.81 -3.37 14.25
N TYR A 318 4.65 -2.72 13.42
CA TYR A 318 5.47 -3.40 12.41
C TYR A 318 6.53 -4.33 13.02
N ASN A 319 7.07 -3.99 14.20
CA ASN A 319 8.03 -4.83 14.92
C ASN A 319 7.40 -6.14 15.45
N SER A 320 6.07 -6.24 15.47
CA SER A 320 5.38 -7.49 15.80
C SER A 320 4.76 -8.15 14.56
N GLY A 321 4.41 -7.35 13.53
CA GLY A 321 3.89 -7.85 12.27
C GLY A 321 4.87 -8.71 11.50
N GLN A 322 6.14 -8.31 11.45
CA GLN A 322 7.16 -9.07 10.71
C GLN A 322 7.59 -10.38 11.39
N PRO A 323 7.80 -10.44 12.72
CA PRO A 323 8.00 -11.75 13.37
C PRO A 323 6.80 -12.69 13.21
N MET A 324 5.56 -12.16 13.25
CA MET A 324 4.35 -12.94 12.96
C MET A 324 4.38 -13.50 11.53
N GLN A 325 4.72 -12.68 10.52
CA GLN A 325 4.85 -13.11 9.14
C GLN A 325 5.96 -14.16 8.97
N ALA A 326 7.13 -13.94 9.60
CA ALA A 326 8.23 -14.90 9.59
C ALA A 326 7.83 -16.25 10.18
N ALA A 327 7.10 -16.24 11.31
CA ALA A 327 6.58 -17.47 11.92
C ALA A 327 5.62 -18.21 11.00
N CYS A 328 4.69 -17.53 10.35
CA CYS A 328 3.78 -18.12 9.37
C CYS A 328 4.54 -18.79 8.20
N LEU A 329 5.53 -18.09 7.64
CA LEU A 329 6.34 -18.63 6.55
C LEU A 329 7.19 -19.82 7.00
N LEU A 330 7.79 -19.77 8.20
CA LEU A 330 8.54 -20.89 8.76
C LEU A 330 7.63 -22.09 8.98
N TYR A 331 6.41 -21.89 9.49
CA TYR A 331 5.42 -22.96 9.60
C TYR A 331 5.10 -23.60 8.22
N ASN A 332 4.82 -22.78 7.21
CA ASN A 332 4.52 -23.26 5.87
C ASN A 332 5.69 -24.04 5.22
N ILE A 333 6.93 -23.69 5.56
CA ILE A 333 8.13 -24.35 5.02
C ILE A 333 8.46 -25.64 5.77
N THR A 334 8.32 -25.63 7.12
CA THR A 334 8.85 -26.71 7.97
C THR A 334 7.78 -27.67 8.52
N GLY A 335 6.53 -27.21 8.60
CA GLY A 335 5.45 -27.92 9.30
C GLY A 335 5.55 -27.90 10.82
N GLU A 336 6.53 -27.19 11.42
CA GLU A 336 6.74 -27.15 12.85
C GLU A 336 5.67 -26.31 13.56
N GLN A 337 4.76 -26.96 14.29
CA GLN A 337 3.58 -26.34 14.94
C GLN A 337 3.93 -25.18 15.90
N GLN A 338 5.12 -25.16 16.46
CA GLN A 338 5.57 -24.08 17.33
C GLN A 338 5.49 -22.72 16.67
N TYR A 339 5.83 -22.60 15.38
CA TYR A 339 5.78 -21.35 14.64
C TYR A 339 4.33 -20.82 14.47
N LEU A 340 3.39 -21.71 14.15
CA LEU A 340 1.97 -21.31 14.07
C LEU A 340 1.43 -20.86 15.42
N ASN A 341 1.76 -21.57 16.50
CA ASN A 341 1.34 -21.20 17.85
C ASN A 341 1.88 -19.83 18.24
N GLU A 342 3.14 -19.53 17.94
CA GLU A 342 3.74 -18.19 18.17
C GLU A 342 3.04 -17.11 17.33
N ALA A 343 2.83 -17.33 16.03
CA ALA A 343 2.13 -16.38 15.16
C ALA A 343 0.74 -16.02 15.71
N GLN A 344 -0.01 -17.02 16.16
CA GLN A 344 -1.34 -16.83 16.73
C GLN A 344 -1.31 -16.08 18.07
N GLN A 345 -0.29 -16.27 18.90
CA GLN A 345 -0.11 -15.51 20.16
C GLN A 345 0.23 -14.06 19.87
N ILE A 346 1.20 -13.81 18.98
CA ILE A 346 1.56 -12.45 18.54
C ILE A 346 0.34 -11.73 17.99
N ALA A 347 -0.45 -12.40 17.12
CA ALA A 347 -1.64 -11.84 16.51
C ALA A 347 -2.67 -11.37 17.54
N ARG A 348 -2.98 -12.21 18.55
CA ARG A 348 -3.91 -11.84 19.63
C ARG A 348 -3.44 -10.61 20.40
N SER A 349 -2.18 -10.56 20.76
CA SER A 349 -1.59 -9.45 21.49
C SER A 349 -1.52 -8.17 20.66
N ALA A 350 -1.13 -8.28 19.40
CA ALA A 350 -1.10 -7.15 18.45
C ALA A 350 -2.51 -6.57 18.24
N TYR A 351 -3.50 -7.43 18.08
CA TYR A 351 -4.89 -7.00 17.93
C TYR A 351 -5.39 -6.30 19.19
N SER A 352 -5.12 -6.84 20.37
CA SER A 352 -5.49 -6.22 21.64
C SER A 352 -4.82 -4.86 21.87
N LYS A 353 -3.58 -4.67 21.40
CA LYS A 353 -2.81 -3.45 21.64
C LYS A 353 -3.15 -2.33 20.66
N TRP A 354 -3.30 -2.64 19.37
CA TRP A 354 -3.36 -1.64 18.29
C TRP A 354 -4.73 -1.50 17.63
N PHE A 355 -5.77 -2.14 18.20
CA PHE A 355 -7.14 -1.98 17.72
C PHE A 355 -8.06 -1.58 18.85
N THR A 356 -8.96 -0.66 18.57
CA THR A 356 -9.91 -0.11 19.54
C THR A 356 -11.32 -0.16 18.97
N LEU A 357 -12.29 -0.53 19.80
CA LEU A 357 -13.70 -0.52 19.39
C LEU A 357 -14.12 0.92 19.02
N TYR A 358 -14.67 1.08 17.84
CA TYR A 358 -15.09 2.35 17.27
C TYR A 358 -16.54 2.26 16.77
N ASP A 359 -17.33 3.30 17.03
CA ASP A 359 -18.70 3.45 16.56
C ASP A 359 -18.70 4.35 15.33
N SER A 360 -18.80 3.75 14.15
CA SER A 360 -18.69 4.47 12.87
C SER A 360 -20.08 4.97 12.43
N LYS A 361 -20.18 6.26 12.24
CA LYS A 361 -21.35 6.89 11.62
C LYS A 361 -21.40 6.61 10.12
N GLU A 362 -20.25 6.61 9.47
CA GLU A 362 -20.10 6.41 8.03
C GLU A 362 -20.47 4.99 7.61
N LEU A 363 -20.12 4.00 8.43
CA LEU A 363 -20.42 2.59 8.16
C LEU A 363 -21.72 2.11 8.85
N GLY A 364 -22.24 2.88 9.82
CA GLY A 364 -23.44 2.53 10.57
C GLY A 364 -23.28 1.32 11.51
N GLU A 365 -22.04 1.00 11.90
CA GLU A 365 -21.72 -0.15 12.73
C GLU A 365 -20.54 0.09 13.67
N LYS A 366 -20.41 -0.78 14.68
CA LYS A 366 -19.25 -0.82 15.57
C LYS A 366 -18.26 -1.86 15.08
N PHE A 367 -16.98 -1.50 15.04
CA PHE A 367 -15.89 -2.42 14.68
C PHE A 367 -14.60 -2.07 15.42
N TYR A 368 -13.67 -3.01 15.47
CA TYR A 368 -12.32 -2.75 15.96
C TYR A 368 -11.52 -2.08 14.88
N ARG A 369 -11.18 -0.80 15.08
CA ARG A 369 -10.36 -0.03 14.15
C ARG A 369 -8.91 0.01 14.58
N ILE A 370 -8.03 0.21 13.65
CA ILE A 370 -6.60 0.48 13.88
C ILE A 370 -6.43 1.76 14.70
N ASN A 371 -5.57 1.77 15.70
CA ASN A 371 -5.37 2.93 16.57
C ASN A 371 -3.98 2.95 17.23
N GLY A 372 -3.37 4.14 17.31
CA GLY A 372 -2.24 4.43 18.19
C GLY A 372 -0.85 4.19 17.62
N ASP A 373 -0.70 3.98 16.29
CA ASP A 373 0.61 3.84 15.67
C ASP A 373 0.65 4.51 14.29
N HIS A 374 1.77 4.45 13.60
CA HIS A 374 2.01 5.06 12.30
C HIS A 374 1.36 4.25 11.17
N VAL A 375 0.78 4.92 10.16
CA VAL A 375 0.06 4.26 9.05
C VAL A 375 0.92 3.23 8.32
N TRP A 376 2.16 3.57 8.00
CA TRP A 376 3.08 2.64 7.34
C TRP A 376 3.37 1.40 8.21
N PHE A 377 3.47 1.55 9.54
CA PHE A 377 3.67 0.42 10.44
C PHE A 377 2.48 -0.55 10.39
N TYR A 378 1.28 -0.03 10.17
CA TYR A 378 0.09 -0.87 10.02
C TYR A 378 0.06 -1.66 8.71
N SER A 379 0.56 -1.12 7.59
CA SER A 379 0.66 -1.90 6.35
C SER A 379 1.58 -3.12 6.53
N VAL A 380 2.66 -2.94 7.29
CA VAL A 380 3.59 -4.02 7.64
C VAL A 380 2.97 -5.02 8.62
N LEU A 381 2.24 -4.56 9.63
CA LEU A 381 1.48 -5.44 10.52
C LEU A 381 0.44 -6.27 9.74
N PHE A 382 -0.21 -5.65 8.77
CA PHE A 382 -1.21 -6.32 7.93
C PHE A 382 -0.63 -7.48 7.13
N ARG A 383 0.61 -7.37 6.63
CA ARG A 383 1.31 -8.49 5.97
C ARG A 383 1.33 -9.73 6.86
N GLY A 384 1.62 -9.58 8.15
CA GLY A 384 1.61 -10.68 9.11
C GLY A 384 0.23 -11.28 9.34
N PHE A 385 -0.80 -10.46 9.52
CA PHE A 385 -2.17 -10.94 9.67
C PHE A 385 -2.71 -11.66 8.44
N LEU A 386 -2.34 -11.18 7.24
CA LEU A 386 -2.71 -11.85 5.99
C LEU A 386 -2.04 -13.22 5.85
N GLU A 387 -0.77 -13.33 6.22
CA GLU A 387 -0.08 -14.61 6.17
C GLU A 387 -0.70 -15.62 7.14
N LEU A 388 -1.06 -15.16 8.35
CA LEU A 388 -1.74 -15.99 9.34
C LEU A 388 -3.15 -16.40 8.88
N TYR A 389 -3.91 -15.45 8.30
CA TYR A 389 -5.24 -15.72 7.76
C TYR A 389 -5.25 -16.82 6.68
N LYS A 390 -4.24 -16.86 5.82
CA LYS A 390 -4.08 -17.92 4.80
C LYS A 390 -3.91 -19.31 5.42
N ILE A 391 -3.44 -19.40 6.68
CA ILE A 391 -3.17 -20.65 7.37
C ILE A 391 -4.36 -21.09 8.22
N ASP A 392 -4.90 -20.18 9.05
CA ASP A 392 -5.92 -20.55 10.05
C ASP A 392 -7.33 -20.07 9.71
N GLY A 393 -7.50 -19.27 8.65
CA GLY A 393 -8.80 -18.78 8.18
C GLY A 393 -9.49 -17.78 9.11
N ARG A 394 -8.82 -17.31 10.15
CA ARG A 394 -9.42 -16.40 11.13
C ARG A 394 -9.53 -14.98 10.58
N ARG A 395 -10.76 -14.58 10.24
CA ARG A 395 -11.04 -13.33 9.53
C ARG A 395 -11.08 -12.08 10.43
N ASP A 396 -11.23 -12.18 11.74
CA ASP A 396 -11.43 -11.04 12.64
C ASP A 396 -10.40 -9.93 12.43
N TYR A 397 -9.13 -10.30 12.30
CA TYR A 397 -8.03 -9.36 12.10
C TYR A 397 -8.09 -8.66 10.75
N VAL A 398 -8.38 -9.43 9.69
CA VAL A 398 -8.55 -8.90 8.33
C VAL A 398 -9.75 -7.96 8.26
N THR A 399 -10.87 -8.35 8.86
CA THR A 399 -12.09 -7.51 8.94
C THR A 399 -11.83 -6.18 9.61
N ALA A 400 -10.97 -6.13 10.64
CA ALA A 400 -10.62 -4.87 11.29
C ALA A 400 -9.84 -3.93 10.36
N PHE A 401 -8.93 -4.45 9.55
CA PHE A 401 -8.26 -3.67 8.50
C PHE A 401 -9.24 -3.25 7.40
N GLU A 402 -10.07 -4.17 6.93
CA GLU A 402 -11.11 -3.90 5.93
C GLU A 402 -12.01 -2.73 6.36
N LYS A 403 -12.58 -2.82 7.56
CA LYS A 403 -13.44 -1.76 8.11
C LYS A 403 -12.68 -0.44 8.33
N SER A 404 -11.42 -0.49 8.78
CA SER A 404 -10.59 0.70 8.94
C SER A 404 -10.33 1.39 7.60
N MET A 405 -10.05 0.64 6.52
CA MET A 405 -9.85 1.20 5.19
C MET A 405 -11.16 1.75 4.60
N LEU A 406 -12.27 1.08 4.82
CA LEU A 406 -13.59 1.60 4.45
C LEU A 406 -13.92 2.90 5.20
N GLN A 407 -13.68 2.95 6.50
CA GLN A 407 -13.83 4.15 7.31
C GLN A 407 -12.99 5.31 6.78
N ALA A 408 -11.71 5.07 6.49
CA ALA A 408 -10.84 6.09 5.93
C ALA A 408 -11.38 6.62 4.58
N TRP A 409 -11.83 5.72 3.72
CA TRP A 409 -12.32 6.06 2.38
C TRP A 409 -13.65 6.80 2.39
N MET A 410 -14.57 6.43 3.27
CA MET A 410 -15.94 6.97 3.33
C MET A 410 -16.07 8.22 4.20
N SER A 411 -15.07 8.58 4.98
CA SER A 411 -15.06 9.72 5.89
C SER A 411 -14.39 10.97 5.30
N GLU A 412 -14.38 12.05 6.08
CA GLU A 412 -13.64 13.28 5.77
C GLU A 412 -12.12 13.08 5.77
N CYS A 413 -11.60 11.91 6.12
CA CYS A 413 -10.19 11.57 5.96
C CYS A 413 -9.76 11.61 4.50
N ARG A 414 -10.66 11.24 3.57
CA ARG A 414 -10.40 11.36 2.13
C ARG A 414 -10.61 12.80 1.67
N ASN A 415 -9.60 13.38 1.10
CA ASN A 415 -9.72 14.64 0.39
C ASN A 415 -10.47 14.42 -0.93
N GLN A 416 -11.63 15.05 -1.09
CA GLN A 416 -12.52 14.84 -2.24
C GLN A 416 -11.94 15.33 -3.58
N THR A 417 -10.96 16.24 -3.55
CA THR A 417 -10.30 16.75 -4.77
C THR A 417 -9.13 15.89 -5.21
N THR A 418 -8.31 15.43 -4.26
CA THR A 418 -7.07 14.71 -4.54
C THR A 418 -7.19 13.20 -4.34
N ASN A 419 -8.24 12.72 -3.69
CA ASN A 419 -8.42 11.36 -3.19
C ASN A 419 -7.37 10.87 -2.20
N LEU A 420 -6.42 11.72 -1.77
CA LEU A 420 -5.42 11.37 -0.78
C LEU A 420 -6.05 11.21 0.61
N LEU A 421 -5.50 10.28 1.39
CA LEU A 421 -6.02 9.93 2.69
C LEU A 421 -5.20 10.60 3.81
N SER A 422 -5.89 11.12 4.80
CA SER A 422 -5.25 11.67 5.99
C SER A 422 -4.63 10.57 6.85
N ASN A 423 -3.43 10.81 7.40
CA ASN A 423 -2.84 9.92 8.39
C ASN A 423 -3.66 9.87 9.71
N ASN A 424 -4.64 10.75 9.84
CA ASN A 424 -5.62 10.76 10.92
C ASN A 424 -6.92 10.07 10.50
N TYR A 425 -6.82 8.94 9.85
CA TYR A 425 -7.89 8.21 9.16
C TYR A 425 -9.06 7.76 10.05
N PHE A 426 -9.02 8.06 11.34
CA PHE A 426 -10.09 7.70 12.27
C PHE A 426 -10.91 8.87 12.79
N ILE A 427 -10.42 10.10 12.67
CA ILE A 427 -11.00 11.26 13.36
C ILE A 427 -11.64 12.27 12.39
N GLY A 428 -11.82 11.90 11.13
CA GLY A 428 -12.71 12.60 10.23
C GLY A 428 -12.27 14.00 9.78
N LYS A 429 -10.97 14.33 9.74
CA LYS A 429 -10.51 15.57 9.13
C LYS A 429 -9.39 15.32 8.15
N THR A 430 -9.52 15.93 6.98
CA THR A 430 -8.45 15.91 5.99
C THR A 430 -7.23 16.72 6.47
N ASN A 431 -6.04 16.29 6.11
CA ASN A 431 -4.80 17.02 6.35
C ASN A 431 -4.64 18.17 5.36
N SER A 432 -3.70 19.07 5.65
CA SER A 432 -3.20 20.06 4.68
C SER A 432 -1.98 19.56 3.89
N SER A 433 -1.45 18.38 4.23
CA SER A 433 -0.28 17.77 3.62
C SER A 433 -0.35 16.25 3.70
N TRP A 434 0.02 15.56 2.64
CA TRP A 434 -0.03 14.11 2.50
C TRP A 434 1.36 13.58 2.11
N GLN A 435 1.92 12.71 2.93
CA GLN A 435 3.25 12.12 2.72
C GLN A 435 3.15 10.84 1.90
N VAL A 436 4.05 10.66 0.94
CA VAL A 436 4.12 9.44 0.11
C VAL A 436 4.28 8.19 0.97
N LEU A 437 5.01 8.29 2.09
CA LEU A 437 5.14 7.22 3.07
C LEU A 437 3.78 6.67 3.55
N HIS A 438 2.83 7.56 3.85
CA HIS A 438 1.49 7.17 4.31
C HIS A 438 0.59 6.71 3.16
N GLU A 439 0.62 7.45 2.06
CA GLU A 439 -0.23 7.13 0.91
C GLU A 439 0.15 5.79 0.27
N GLY A 440 1.45 5.50 0.16
CA GLY A 440 1.96 4.19 -0.28
C GLY A 440 1.45 3.05 0.61
N ALA A 441 1.44 3.25 1.94
CA ALA A 441 0.91 2.28 2.88
C ALA A 441 -0.61 2.07 2.74
N PHE A 442 -1.39 3.14 2.51
CA PHE A 442 -2.82 3.02 2.21
C PHE A 442 -3.07 2.24 0.92
N VAL A 443 -2.33 2.55 -0.15
CA VAL A 443 -2.42 1.79 -1.40
C VAL A 443 -2.12 0.31 -1.17
N GLU A 444 -1.06 -0.01 -0.42
CA GLU A 444 -0.70 -1.38 -0.11
C GLU A 444 -1.83 -2.12 0.63
N MET A 445 -2.38 -1.52 1.68
CA MET A 445 -3.47 -2.15 2.44
C MET A 445 -4.72 -2.37 1.58
N LEU A 446 -5.12 -1.38 0.78
CA LEU A 446 -6.25 -1.50 -0.15
C LEU A 446 -6.01 -2.60 -1.20
N ALA A 447 -4.81 -2.65 -1.78
CA ALA A 447 -4.45 -3.63 -2.79
C ALA A 447 -4.43 -5.07 -2.22
N ARG A 448 -3.90 -5.25 -1.01
CA ARG A 448 -3.91 -6.56 -0.35
C ARG A 448 -5.32 -7.02 0.03
N LEU A 449 -6.21 -6.10 0.43
CA LEU A 449 -7.64 -6.39 0.62
C LEU A 449 -8.32 -6.75 -0.72
N ALA A 450 -7.94 -6.09 -1.82
CA ALA A 450 -8.47 -6.41 -3.14
C ALA A 450 -8.18 -7.86 -3.56
N VAL A 451 -7.00 -8.39 -3.23
CA VAL A 451 -6.68 -9.80 -3.51
C VAL A 451 -7.68 -10.74 -2.81
N LEU A 452 -7.98 -10.49 -1.53
CA LEU A 452 -8.95 -11.31 -0.79
C LEU A 452 -10.37 -11.19 -1.37
N GLU A 453 -10.76 -9.98 -1.75
CA GLU A 453 -12.08 -9.71 -2.34
C GLU A 453 -12.25 -10.41 -3.69
N LEU A 454 -11.22 -10.39 -4.55
CA LEU A 454 -11.20 -11.06 -5.85
C LEU A 454 -11.17 -12.60 -5.71
N GLU A 455 -10.56 -13.12 -4.65
CA GLU A 455 -10.56 -14.56 -4.32
C GLU A 455 -11.88 -15.02 -3.67
N GLY A 456 -12.80 -14.10 -3.34
CA GLY A 456 -14.06 -14.39 -2.66
C GLY A 456 -13.88 -14.81 -1.21
N LYS A 457 -12.86 -14.29 -0.55
CA LYS A 457 -12.46 -14.61 0.83
C LYS A 457 -12.74 -13.47 1.81
#